data_29a120a329a071ebc016ec21602de16d
#
_entry.id   29a120a329a071ebc016ec21602de16d
#
_cell.length_a   1.000
_cell.length_b   1.000
_cell.length_c   1.000
_cell.angle_alpha   90.00
_cell.angle_beta   90.00
_cell.angle_gamma   90.00
#
_symmetry.space_group_name_H-M   'P 1'
#
loop_
_entity.id
_entity.type
_entity.pdbx_description
1 polymer ?
#
loop_
_entity_poly.entity_id
_entity_poly.type
_entity_poly.pdbx_seq_one_letter_code
_entity_poly.pdbx_strand_id
1 'polypeptide(L)'
;MSWVINPEIVDSKQRARAIARVRELGVVLPTFSQLADPATIPAAVLSRLADVAPDEPRVENLWRVNWYNAADRSGHAEVPGFIVIPESISGVKAPIVVLLGRRFPMIGAHKVLPAYSALAAQLVTGRFDPVTQKAIWPSTGNYCRGGVSISRILGCRGVAVLPAGMSRERFEWLEQWVAHPDDIIRTPGTESNVKEIYDKCAELERDPQNVILNQFSAFSNYLIHYICTGTAAEHAFTAFKGDTNRRLAGFVSATGSAGTIAAGDYLKKRHGTRIAAVEALECPTMLNNGYGEHNIQGIGDKHIPLIHNVMNTDVVIGVSDRVTDQLNLLFGSDAGRNYLRDRRRLDGELVSSFADVGISGFANIVASIKLAKQLHYGPDDVIVTVATDSGSLYDSERDDYRTKHFGGSFDEVNAGEVFGSCLTSIATDNVMELTDQMRRQIFNLGYYTWVEQQGVSVEDFERRRSQSFWDGIADSMPEWDALIEDFNAEASGSNEAASASKARS
;
A
#
# COMPACT_ATOMS: atom_id res chain seq x y z
N MET A 1 9.39 25.31 2.05
CA MET A 1 9.95 24.00 1.63
C MET A 1 9.06 23.42 0.55
N SER A 2 9.60 22.86 -0.54
CA SER A 2 8.78 22.11 -1.49
C SER A 2 8.33 20.79 -0.82
N TRP A 3 7.05 20.48 -0.86
CA TRP A 3 6.51 19.21 -0.37
C TRP A 3 6.87 18.04 -1.29
N VAL A 4 7.24 18.32 -2.54
CA VAL A 4 7.79 17.35 -3.47
C VAL A 4 9.28 17.22 -3.19
N ILE A 5 9.73 16.05 -2.77
CA ILE A 5 11.14 15.75 -2.62
C ILE A 5 11.71 15.51 -4.02
N ASN A 6 12.61 16.36 -4.46
CA ASN A 6 13.36 16.19 -5.70
C ASN A 6 14.58 15.28 -5.47
N PRO A 7 15.06 14.56 -6.52
CA PRO A 7 16.27 13.73 -6.46
C PRO A 7 17.55 14.57 -6.43
N GLU A 8 17.65 15.50 -5.44
CA GLU A 8 18.78 16.41 -5.26
C GLU A 8 19.41 16.20 -3.89
N ILE A 9 20.74 16.19 -3.83
CA ILE A 9 21.49 16.13 -2.56
C ILE A 9 21.39 17.48 -1.87
N VAL A 10 20.72 17.52 -0.71
CA VAL A 10 20.50 18.74 0.08
C VAL A 10 21.52 18.92 1.21
N ASP A 11 22.05 17.82 1.76
CA ASP A 11 23.09 17.83 2.77
C ASP A 11 24.11 16.71 2.54
N SER A 12 25.25 17.08 1.98
CA SER A 12 26.33 16.13 1.67
C SER A 12 26.98 15.52 2.92
N LYS A 13 26.93 16.22 4.07
CA LYS A 13 27.49 15.70 5.33
C LYS A 13 26.56 14.63 5.94
N GLN A 14 25.26 14.88 5.95
CA GLN A 14 24.30 13.86 6.40
C GLN A 14 24.33 12.65 5.46
N ARG A 15 24.37 12.88 4.14
CA ARG A 15 24.51 11.81 3.15
C ARG A 15 25.77 10.98 3.37
N ALA A 16 26.91 11.60 3.66
CA ALA A 16 28.14 10.88 3.95
C ALA A 16 28.04 10.00 5.22
N ARG A 17 27.33 10.44 6.26
CA ARG A 17 27.05 9.60 7.43
C ARG A 17 26.12 8.45 7.10
N ALA A 18 25.11 8.68 6.28
CA ALA A 18 24.22 7.62 5.80
C ALA A 18 24.99 6.56 4.98
N ILE A 19 25.89 6.98 4.08
CA ILE A 19 26.79 6.12 3.31
C ILE A 19 27.69 5.28 4.23
N ALA A 20 28.30 5.91 5.24
CA ALA A 20 29.15 5.20 6.21
C ALA A 20 28.36 4.13 6.97
N ARG A 21 27.12 4.46 7.39
CA ARG A 21 26.24 3.53 8.10
C ARG A 21 25.82 2.35 7.23
N VAL A 22 25.41 2.61 5.99
CA VAL A 22 24.99 1.59 5.04
C VAL A 22 26.15 0.65 4.67
N ARG A 23 27.36 1.22 4.53
CA ARG A 23 28.61 0.44 4.32
C ARG A 23 28.90 -0.49 5.49
N GLU A 24 28.81 0.01 6.73
CA GLU A 24 29.00 -0.78 7.95
C GLU A 24 28.08 -1.99 8.02
N LEU A 25 26.82 -1.82 7.59
CA LEU A 25 25.80 -2.85 7.60
C LEU A 25 25.84 -3.79 6.38
N GLY A 26 26.65 -3.46 5.37
CA GLY A 26 26.68 -4.21 4.12
C GLY A 26 25.40 -4.08 3.29
N VAL A 27 24.66 -2.98 3.46
CA VAL A 27 23.41 -2.73 2.74
C VAL A 27 23.72 -2.27 1.31
N VAL A 28 22.96 -2.80 0.36
CA VAL A 28 22.84 -2.29 -1.01
C VAL A 28 21.38 -1.99 -1.24
N LEU A 29 21.05 -0.73 -1.50
CA LEU A 29 19.68 -0.30 -1.74
C LEU A 29 19.22 -0.73 -3.14
N PRO A 30 18.13 -1.49 -3.30
CA PRO A 30 17.52 -1.72 -4.60
C PRO A 30 17.02 -0.41 -5.22
N THR A 31 17.20 -0.22 -6.52
CA THR A 31 16.57 0.90 -7.24
C THR A 31 15.07 0.67 -7.39
N PHE A 32 14.33 1.73 -7.68
CA PHE A 32 12.88 1.61 -7.88
C PHE A 32 12.54 0.76 -9.12
N SER A 33 13.36 0.88 -10.19
CA SER A 33 13.23 0.01 -11.36
C SER A 33 13.49 -1.47 -11.04
N GLN A 34 14.46 -1.78 -10.20
CA GLN A 34 14.73 -3.17 -9.80
C GLN A 34 13.59 -3.76 -8.95
N LEU A 35 12.90 -2.94 -8.16
CA LEU A 35 11.71 -3.39 -7.44
C LEU A 35 10.47 -3.53 -8.36
N ALA A 36 10.41 -2.75 -9.43
CA ALA A 36 9.35 -2.85 -10.44
C ALA A 36 9.53 -4.05 -11.38
N ASP A 37 10.80 -4.38 -11.69
CA ASP A 37 11.17 -5.52 -12.52
C ASP A 37 12.29 -6.34 -11.87
N PRO A 38 11.96 -7.34 -11.03
CA PRO A 38 12.94 -8.18 -10.35
C PRO A 38 13.82 -9.03 -11.29
N ALA A 39 13.49 -9.16 -12.57
CA ALA A 39 14.38 -9.81 -13.53
C ALA A 39 15.70 -9.03 -13.73
N THR A 40 15.71 -7.74 -13.38
CA THR A 40 16.90 -6.88 -13.41
C THR A 40 17.79 -6.97 -12.17
N ILE A 41 17.34 -7.70 -11.12
CA ILE A 41 18.11 -7.90 -9.89
C ILE A 41 19.33 -8.79 -10.18
N PRO A 42 20.53 -8.40 -9.74
CA PRO A 42 21.73 -9.19 -9.99
C PRO A 42 21.66 -10.62 -9.44
N ALA A 43 22.07 -11.61 -10.23
CA ALA A 43 22.02 -13.03 -9.84
C ALA A 43 22.74 -13.33 -8.51
N ALA A 44 23.83 -12.60 -8.21
CA ALA A 44 24.56 -12.72 -6.95
C ALA A 44 23.73 -12.27 -5.73
N VAL A 45 22.74 -11.40 -5.91
CA VAL A 45 21.78 -11.01 -4.87
C VAL A 45 20.75 -12.12 -4.70
N LEU A 46 20.16 -12.58 -5.81
CA LEU A 46 19.13 -13.63 -5.81
C LEU A 46 19.61 -14.93 -5.15
N SER A 47 20.88 -15.32 -5.38
CA SER A 47 21.47 -16.52 -4.77
C SER A 47 21.54 -16.44 -3.24
N ARG A 48 21.72 -15.25 -2.67
CA ARG A 48 21.76 -15.05 -1.22
C ARG A 48 20.38 -15.00 -0.58
N LEU A 49 19.35 -14.68 -1.35
CA LEU A 49 17.98 -14.64 -0.83
C LEU A 49 17.48 -16.01 -0.38
N ALA A 50 17.87 -17.08 -1.06
CA ALA A 50 17.41 -18.44 -0.76
C ALA A 50 17.72 -18.88 0.68
N ASP A 51 18.79 -18.35 1.28
CA ASP A 51 19.26 -18.70 2.61
C ASP A 51 18.75 -17.77 3.72
N VAL A 52 17.87 -16.80 3.36
CA VAL A 52 17.36 -15.79 4.29
C VAL A 52 15.86 -15.92 4.45
N ALA A 53 15.39 -16.10 5.69
CA ALA A 53 13.96 -16.13 5.97
C ALA A 53 13.31 -14.76 5.68
N PRO A 54 12.13 -14.74 5.02
CA PRO A 54 11.52 -13.48 4.56
C PRO A 54 11.05 -12.56 5.71
N ASP A 55 10.89 -13.09 6.91
CA ASP A 55 10.41 -12.34 8.08
C ASP A 55 11.56 -11.93 9.04
N GLU A 56 12.81 -12.10 8.63
CA GLU A 56 13.99 -11.66 9.40
C GLU A 56 14.41 -10.22 9.02
N PRO A 57 14.96 -9.43 9.96
CA PRO A 57 15.48 -8.10 9.70
C PRO A 57 16.85 -8.14 9.01
N ARG A 58 16.93 -8.80 7.86
CA ARG A 58 18.14 -8.99 7.07
C ARG A 58 18.17 -8.04 5.89
N VAL A 59 19.36 -7.54 5.56
CA VAL A 59 19.58 -6.58 4.47
C VAL A 59 19.13 -7.14 3.11
N GLU A 60 19.24 -8.45 2.94
CA GLU A 60 18.80 -9.15 1.73
C GLU A 60 17.29 -8.98 1.49
N ASN A 61 16.48 -8.88 2.56
CA ASN A 61 15.04 -8.73 2.45
C ASN A 61 14.58 -7.41 1.82
N LEU A 62 15.46 -6.41 1.68
CA LEU A 62 15.14 -5.22 0.87
C LEU A 62 14.83 -5.59 -0.59
N TRP A 63 15.48 -6.62 -1.13
CA TRP A 63 15.28 -7.10 -2.49
C TRP A 63 13.96 -7.87 -2.69
N ARG A 64 13.29 -8.28 -1.60
CA ARG A 64 11.94 -8.85 -1.62
C ARG A 64 10.83 -7.79 -1.49
N VAL A 65 11.17 -6.50 -1.39
CA VAL A 65 10.19 -5.41 -1.26
C VAL A 65 9.54 -5.12 -2.63
N ASN A 66 8.91 -6.14 -3.22
CA ASN A 66 8.25 -6.10 -4.52
C ASN A 66 7.07 -7.08 -4.60
N TRP A 67 6.29 -7.03 -5.68
CA TRP A 67 5.10 -7.86 -5.90
C TRP A 67 5.39 -9.29 -6.39
N TYR A 68 6.65 -9.59 -6.79
CA TYR A 68 7.02 -10.81 -7.48
C TYR A 68 7.52 -11.94 -6.56
N ASN A 69 7.28 -11.84 -5.27
CA ASN A 69 7.67 -12.91 -4.36
C ASN A 69 6.86 -14.19 -4.62
N ALA A 70 7.54 -15.34 -4.58
CA ALA A 70 6.91 -16.66 -4.64
C ALA A 70 5.90 -16.84 -3.47
N ALA A 71 5.06 -17.87 -3.55
CA ALA A 71 4.01 -18.10 -2.55
C ALA A 71 4.58 -18.33 -1.15
N ASP A 72 5.72 -19.01 -1.04
CA ASP A 72 6.47 -19.24 0.19
C ASP A 72 7.43 -18.09 0.57
N ARG A 73 7.53 -17.07 -0.31
CA ARG A 73 8.41 -15.91 -0.18
C ARG A 73 9.92 -16.22 -0.16
N SER A 74 10.32 -17.44 -0.51
CA SER A 74 11.74 -17.86 -0.52
C SER A 74 12.54 -17.20 -1.64
N GLY A 75 11.89 -16.85 -2.75
CA GLY A 75 12.50 -16.22 -3.94
C GLY A 75 11.46 -15.43 -4.75
N HIS A 76 11.83 -15.06 -5.97
CA HIS A 76 10.95 -14.36 -6.90
C HIS A 76 10.25 -15.34 -7.87
N ALA A 77 9.02 -15.01 -8.22
CA ALA A 77 8.26 -15.62 -9.31
C ALA A 77 8.35 -14.75 -10.57
N GLU A 78 8.16 -15.34 -11.73
CA GLU A 78 8.12 -14.60 -13.01
C GLU A 78 6.91 -13.66 -13.09
N VAL A 79 5.81 -14.05 -12.47
CA VAL A 79 4.54 -13.30 -12.45
C VAL A 79 4.17 -12.95 -11.02
N PRO A 80 3.67 -11.73 -10.75
CA PRO A 80 3.17 -11.36 -9.44
C PRO A 80 2.09 -12.33 -8.95
N GLY A 81 2.08 -12.59 -7.63
CA GLY A 81 1.04 -13.46 -7.09
C GLY A 81 -0.35 -12.82 -7.15
N PHE A 82 -1.30 -13.52 -7.75
CA PHE A 82 -2.69 -13.06 -7.82
C PHE A 82 -3.68 -14.22 -7.70
N ILE A 83 -4.93 -13.89 -7.39
CA ILE A 83 -6.08 -14.77 -7.50
C ILE A 83 -7.11 -14.15 -8.45
N VAL A 84 -7.97 -14.98 -9.02
CA VAL A 84 -9.07 -14.53 -9.88
C VAL A 84 -10.39 -14.85 -9.20
N ILE A 85 -11.23 -13.85 -8.99
CA ILE A 85 -12.58 -14.04 -8.44
C ILE A 85 -13.52 -14.40 -9.58
N PRO A 86 -14.06 -15.63 -9.63
CA PRO A 86 -14.93 -16.07 -10.71
C PRO A 86 -16.36 -15.53 -10.53
N GLU A 87 -17.14 -15.60 -11.61
CA GLU A 87 -18.57 -15.24 -11.62
C GLU A 87 -19.37 -15.99 -10.55
N SER A 88 -19.02 -17.26 -10.24
CA SER A 88 -19.68 -18.05 -9.20
C SER A 88 -19.57 -17.46 -7.79
N ILE A 89 -18.59 -16.58 -7.55
CA ILE A 89 -18.42 -15.81 -6.31
C ILE A 89 -18.97 -14.39 -6.48
N SER A 90 -18.56 -13.70 -7.53
CA SER A 90 -18.82 -12.27 -7.73
C SER A 90 -20.23 -11.96 -8.27
N GLY A 91 -20.86 -12.91 -8.94
CA GLY A 91 -22.13 -12.69 -9.65
C GLY A 91 -22.02 -11.76 -10.86
N VAL A 92 -20.80 -11.41 -11.30
CA VAL A 92 -20.54 -10.61 -12.51
C VAL A 92 -19.66 -11.38 -13.48
N LYS A 93 -19.87 -11.14 -14.79
CA LYS A 93 -19.11 -11.83 -15.86
C LYS A 93 -17.68 -11.31 -15.99
N ALA A 94 -17.45 -10.06 -15.59
CA ALA A 94 -16.13 -9.44 -15.63
C ALA A 94 -15.18 -10.16 -14.66
N PRO A 95 -14.03 -10.68 -15.12
CA PRO A 95 -13.03 -11.26 -14.24
C PRO A 95 -12.42 -10.20 -13.33
N ILE A 96 -12.23 -10.53 -12.05
CA ILE A 96 -11.59 -9.67 -11.07
C ILE A 96 -10.27 -10.32 -10.67
N VAL A 97 -9.16 -9.70 -11.03
CA VAL A 97 -7.80 -10.14 -10.71
C VAL A 97 -7.33 -9.39 -9.47
N VAL A 98 -6.94 -10.11 -8.43
CA VAL A 98 -6.55 -9.54 -7.12
C VAL A 98 -5.10 -9.86 -6.83
N LEU A 99 -4.22 -8.84 -6.82
CA LEU A 99 -2.82 -8.97 -6.42
C LEU A 99 -2.68 -9.26 -4.93
N LEU A 100 -1.72 -10.11 -4.54
CA LEU A 100 -1.57 -10.60 -3.16
C LEU A 100 -0.41 -9.90 -2.42
N GLY A 101 -0.70 -8.87 -1.64
CA GLY A 101 0.25 -8.16 -0.78
C GLY A 101 0.79 -8.99 0.38
N ARG A 102 0.12 -10.09 0.75
CA ARG A 102 0.61 -11.07 1.73
C ARG A 102 2.02 -11.60 1.40
N ARG A 103 2.41 -11.59 0.14
CA ARG A 103 3.71 -12.09 -0.31
C ARG A 103 4.89 -11.14 -0.03
N PHE A 104 4.65 -9.92 0.41
CA PHE A 104 5.71 -9.01 0.83
C PHE A 104 6.42 -9.49 2.10
N PRO A 105 7.72 -9.19 2.24
CA PRO A 105 8.52 -9.67 3.38
C PRO A 105 8.15 -8.95 4.69
N MET A 106 8.60 -9.51 5.79
CA MET A 106 8.57 -8.98 7.16
C MET A 106 7.18 -8.78 7.74
N ILE A 107 6.31 -8.05 7.07
CA ILE A 107 4.99 -7.66 7.59
C ILE A 107 3.81 -8.36 6.90
N GLY A 108 4.04 -9.12 5.82
CA GLY A 108 2.97 -9.74 5.03
C GLY A 108 1.97 -8.71 4.47
N ALA A 109 2.45 -7.52 4.12
CA ALA A 109 1.66 -6.43 3.56
C ALA A 109 2.50 -5.55 2.63
N HIS A 110 1.88 -5.02 1.58
CA HIS A 110 2.55 -4.20 0.58
C HIS A 110 3.11 -2.87 1.13
N LYS A 111 2.71 -2.45 2.34
CA LYS A 111 3.12 -1.17 2.95
C LYS A 111 4.62 -1.06 3.26
N VAL A 112 5.36 -2.16 3.23
CA VAL A 112 6.82 -2.11 3.30
C VAL A 112 7.43 -1.43 2.07
N LEU A 113 6.75 -1.48 0.90
CA LEU A 113 7.19 -0.84 -0.34
C LEU A 113 7.23 0.70 -0.23
N PRO A 114 6.11 1.40 0.12
CA PRO A 114 6.17 2.85 0.34
C PRO A 114 7.05 3.25 1.53
N ALA A 115 7.19 2.41 2.56
CA ALA A 115 8.11 2.68 3.67
C ALA A 115 9.56 2.67 3.18
N TYR A 116 9.93 1.70 2.34
CA TYR A 116 11.25 1.66 1.72
C TYR A 116 11.50 2.92 0.88
N SER A 117 10.61 3.27 -0.04
CA SER A 117 10.80 4.44 -0.90
C SER A 117 10.92 5.74 -0.13
N ALA A 118 10.14 5.90 0.95
CA ALA A 118 10.19 7.09 1.79
C ALA A 118 11.55 7.24 2.48
N LEU A 119 12.07 6.18 3.10
CA LEU A 119 13.34 6.25 3.83
C LEU A 119 14.54 6.28 2.87
N ALA A 120 14.52 5.50 1.79
CA ALA A 120 15.58 5.52 0.78
C ALA A 120 15.77 6.92 0.18
N ALA A 121 14.66 7.59 -0.21
CA ALA A 121 14.68 8.95 -0.72
C ALA A 121 15.33 9.95 0.27
N GLN A 122 15.05 9.82 1.56
CA GLN A 122 15.63 10.68 2.60
C GLN A 122 17.14 10.42 2.78
N LEU A 123 17.57 9.15 2.75
CA LEU A 123 18.98 8.77 2.92
C LEU A 123 19.83 9.25 1.74
N VAL A 124 19.41 8.95 0.50
CA VAL A 124 20.22 9.24 -0.70
C VAL A 124 20.34 10.74 -0.97
N THR A 125 19.36 11.53 -0.51
CA THR A 125 19.39 13.00 -0.62
C THR A 125 20.06 13.70 0.56
N GLY A 126 20.41 12.98 1.63
CA GLY A 126 20.98 13.57 2.85
C GLY A 126 19.96 14.35 3.69
N ARG A 127 18.67 14.03 3.60
CA ARG A 127 17.62 14.65 4.45
C ARG A 127 17.42 13.90 5.77
N PHE A 128 18.05 12.73 5.92
CA PHE A 128 17.97 11.91 7.12
C PHE A 128 19.33 11.34 7.50
N ASP A 129 19.68 11.52 8.78
CA ASP A 129 20.86 10.93 9.39
C ASP A 129 20.48 9.68 10.19
N PRO A 130 20.79 8.47 9.71
CA PRO A 130 20.36 7.23 10.36
C PRO A 130 21.03 6.98 11.72
N VAL A 131 22.07 7.71 12.07
CA VAL A 131 22.83 7.55 13.34
C VAL A 131 22.24 8.40 14.46
N THR A 132 21.85 9.64 14.15
CA THR A 132 21.43 10.63 15.16
C THR A 132 19.94 10.93 15.16
N GLN A 133 19.22 10.59 14.08
CA GLN A 133 17.80 10.87 13.95
C GLN A 133 16.95 9.62 14.06
N LYS A 134 15.67 9.82 14.38
CA LYS A 134 14.63 8.78 14.46
C LYS A 134 13.67 8.94 13.29
N ALA A 135 13.36 7.84 12.62
CA ALA A 135 12.34 7.78 11.59
C ALA A 135 10.97 7.59 12.25
N ILE A 136 10.11 8.63 12.20
CA ILE A 136 8.76 8.61 12.78
C ILE A 136 7.77 8.18 11.71
N TRP A 137 7.03 7.11 11.97
CA TRP A 137 6.13 6.47 11.03
C TRP A 137 4.66 6.63 11.45
N PRO A 138 3.99 7.71 11.04
CA PRO A 138 2.56 7.90 11.32
C PRO A 138 1.71 6.98 10.43
N SER A 139 0.81 6.23 11.06
CA SER A 139 -0.05 5.27 10.33
C SER A 139 -1.17 4.75 11.22
N THR A 140 -2.11 4.08 10.61
CA THR A 140 -3.12 3.25 11.27
C THR A 140 -2.70 1.77 11.37
N GLY A 141 -1.43 1.43 11.07
CA GLY A 141 -0.93 0.08 11.32
C GLY A 141 0.14 -0.42 10.35
N ASN A 142 -0.23 -0.84 9.13
CA ASN A 142 0.71 -1.52 8.23
C ASN A 142 1.88 -0.66 7.75
N TYR A 143 1.68 0.66 7.58
CA TYR A 143 2.79 1.53 7.16
C TYR A 143 3.80 1.74 8.29
N CYS A 144 3.36 1.91 9.55
CA CYS A 144 4.31 2.00 10.66
C CYS A 144 5.06 0.67 10.89
N ARG A 145 4.40 -0.49 10.71
CA ARG A 145 5.08 -1.80 10.74
C ARG A 145 6.14 -1.89 9.63
N GLY A 146 5.78 -1.49 8.40
CA GLY A 146 6.72 -1.39 7.27
C GLY A 146 7.89 -0.46 7.58
N GLY A 147 7.59 0.72 8.13
CA GLY A 147 8.60 1.71 8.50
C GLY A 147 9.57 1.22 9.58
N VAL A 148 9.06 0.61 10.64
CA VAL A 148 9.88 0.01 11.71
C VAL A 148 10.77 -1.10 11.14
N SER A 149 10.24 -1.97 10.26
CA SER A 149 11.03 -3.04 9.66
C SER A 149 12.16 -2.52 8.77
N ILE A 150 11.88 -1.54 7.91
CA ILE A 150 12.89 -0.91 7.05
C ILE A 150 13.92 -0.14 7.89
N SER A 151 13.47 0.60 8.92
CA SER A 151 14.38 1.29 9.86
C SER A 151 15.36 0.31 10.52
N ARG A 152 14.87 -0.84 10.96
CA ARG A 152 15.70 -1.88 11.61
C ARG A 152 16.74 -2.45 10.65
N ILE A 153 16.38 -2.72 9.39
CA ILE A 153 17.31 -3.21 8.37
C ILE A 153 18.38 -2.15 8.05
N LEU A 154 17.97 -0.88 7.93
CA LEU A 154 18.87 0.23 7.62
C LEU A 154 19.63 0.78 8.85
N GLY A 155 19.47 0.14 10.00
CA GLY A 155 20.22 0.42 11.22
C GLY A 155 19.93 1.77 11.84
N CYS A 156 18.71 2.29 11.69
CA CYS A 156 18.22 3.50 12.33
C CYS A 156 17.05 3.19 13.28
N ARG A 157 16.74 4.13 14.17
CA ARG A 157 15.62 3.99 15.10
C ARG A 157 14.31 4.35 14.43
N GLY A 158 13.37 3.39 14.36
CA GLY A 158 12.03 3.58 13.84
C GLY A 158 11.01 3.69 14.98
N VAL A 159 10.15 4.71 14.93
CA VAL A 159 9.09 4.97 15.91
C VAL A 159 7.73 4.88 15.23
N ALA A 160 6.86 4.03 15.73
CA ALA A 160 5.49 3.87 15.25
C ALA A 160 4.55 4.84 15.99
N VAL A 161 3.71 5.58 15.24
CA VAL A 161 2.65 6.43 15.80
C VAL A 161 1.34 5.96 15.22
N LEU A 162 0.45 5.35 16.05
CA LEU A 162 -0.79 4.73 15.57
C LEU A 162 -1.91 4.79 16.62
N PRO A 163 -3.22 4.74 16.18
CA PRO A 163 -4.34 4.74 17.10
C PRO A 163 -4.37 3.51 18.01
N ALA A 164 -4.82 3.69 19.24
CA ALA A 164 -4.91 2.62 20.23
C ALA A 164 -5.95 1.53 19.89
N GLY A 165 -6.95 1.85 19.04
CA GLY A 165 -8.02 0.95 18.64
C GLY A 165 -7.68 0.01 17.47
N MET A 166 -6.40 -0.11 17.09
CA MET A 166 -5.99 -1.05 16.02
C MET A 166 -5.92 -2.49 16.51
N SER A 167 -5.96 -3.46 15.56
CA SER A 167 -5.95 -4.89 15.87
C SER A 167 -4.77 -5.29 16.75
N ARG A 168 -5.01 -6.27 17.63
CA ARG A 168 -4.02 -6.79 18.58
C ARG A 168 -2.77 -7.30 17.87
N GLU A 169 -2.93 -7.97 16.76
CA GLU A 169 -1.83 -8.59 15.98
C GLU A 169 -0.81 -7.53 15.50
N ARG A 170 -1.27 -6.30 15.22
CA ARG A 170 -0.38 -5.20 14.84
C ARG A 170 0.52 -4.76 15.99
N PHE A 171 -0.04 -4.65 17.19
CA PHE A 171 0.73 -4.27 18.38
C PHE A 171 1.71 -5.38 18.80
N GLU A 172 1.28 -6.63 18.82
CA GLU A 172 2.14 -7.79 19.13
C GLU A 172 3.34 -7.87 18.20
N TRP A 173 3.12 -7.59 16.90
CA TRP A 173 4.22 -7.53 15.94
C TRP A 173 5.16 -6.34 16.22
N LEU A 174 4.63 -5.14 16.47
CA LEU A 174 5.44 -3.94 16.76
C LEU A 174 6.29 -4.13 18.01
N GLU A 175 5.75 -4.71 19.08
CA GLU A 175 6.45 -4.98 20.34
C GLU A 175 7.69 -5.88 20.14
N GLN A 176 7.67 -6.77 19.16
CA GLN A 176 8.81 -7.62 18.79
C GLN A 176 9.86 -6.90 17.90
N TRP A 177 9.45 -5.86 17.18
CA TRP A 177 10.28 -5.25 16.14
C TRP A 177 10.88 -3.90 16.52
N VAL A 178 10.28 -3.13 17.39
CA VAL A 178 10.85 -1.85 17.86
C VAL A 178 12.11 -2.07 18.71
N ALA A 179 12.98 -1.05 18.75
CA ALA A 179 14.18 -1.09 19.57
C ALA A 179 13.88 -0.90 21.06
N HIS A 180 12.88 -0.08 21.36
CA HIS A 180 12.46 0.23 22.74
C HIS A 180 10.92 0.24 22.81
N PRO A 181 10.30 -0.15 23.93
CA PRO A 181 8.84 -0.10 24.09
C PRO A 181 8.25 1.30 23.87
N ASP A 182 8.97 2.36 24.19
CA ASP A 182 8.57 3.77 24.00
C ASP A 182 8.55 4.18 22.51
N ASP A 183 9.02 3.33 21.59
CA ASP A 183 8.94 3.55 20.16
C ASP A 183 7.56 3.19 19.57
N ILE A 184 6.62 2.76 20.42
CA ILE A 184 5.21 2.58 20.07
C ILE A 184 4.40 3.67 20.74
N ILE A 185 4.04 4.70 19.99
CA ILE A 185 3.24 5.83 20.48
C ILE A 185 1.79 5.60 20.06
N ARG A 186 0.93 5.41 21.08
CA ARG A 186 -0.51 5.20 20.88
C ARG A 186 -1.24 6.53 20.94
N THR A 187 -2.02 6.84 19.90
CA THR A 187 -2.92 7.99 19.86
C THR A 187 -4.37 7.55 20.17
N PRO A 188 -5.25 8.44 20.61
CA PRO A 188 -6.66 8.13 20.79
C PRO A 188 -7.33 7.76 19.45
N GLY A 189 -8.37 6.90 19.50
CA GLY A 189 -9.27 6.63 18.38
C GLY A 189 -8.99 5.34 17.62
N THR A 190 -9.56 5.27 16.41
CA THR A 190 -9.62 4.12 15.51
C THR A 190 -8.99 4.46 14.15
N GLU A 191 -9.27 3.67 13.10
CA GLU A 191 -8.70 3.80 11.76
C GLU A 191 -8.80 5.21 11.16
N SER A 192 -9.94 5.88 11.33
CA SER A 192 -10.19 7.20 10.73
C SER A 192 -9.65 8.40 11.54
N ASN A 193 -9.01 8.15 12.71
CA ASN A 193 -8.50 9.20 13.60
C ASN A 193 -7.07 9.69 13.23
N VAL A 194 -6.92 10.17 12.02
CA VAL A 194 -5.62 10.65 11.49
C VAL A 194 -5.23 12.02 12.05
N LYS A 195 -6.21 12.85 12.45
CA LYS A 195 -5.92 14.15 13.07
C LYS A 195 -5.09 14.00 14.35
N GLU A 196 -5.44 13.07 15.23
CA GLU A 196 -4.74 12.78 16.48
C GLU A 196 -3.29 12.32 16.21
N ILE A 197 -3.09 11.59 15.11
CA ILE A 197 -1.75 11.20 14.62
C ILE A 197 -0.97 12.45 14.18
N TYR A 198 -1.59 13.37 13.42
CA TYR A 198 -0.94 14.60 12.97
C TYR A 198 -0.59 15.53 14.13
N ASP A 199 -1.49 15.70 15.10
CA ASP A 199 -1.22 16.48 16.30
C ASP A 199 0.00 15.92 17.06
N LYS A 200 0.10 14.61 17.17
CA LYS A 200 1.27 13.95 17.79
C LYS A 200 2.53 14.11 16.96
N CYS A 201 2.45 14.02 15.65
CA CYS A 201 3.58 14.27 14.76
C CYS A 201 4.09 15.72 14.87
N ALA A 202 3.19 16.70 14.91
CA ALA A 202 3.55 18.12 15.10
C ALA A 202 4.23 18.38 16.47
N GLU A 203 3.85 17.62 17.51
CA GLU A 203 4.56 17.65 18.80
C GLU A 203 5.98 17.08 18.66
N LEU A 204 6.12 15.90 18.01
CA LEU A 204 7.38 15.21 17.84
C LEU A 204 8.37 15.98 16.95
N GLU A 205 7.89 16.68 15.94
CA GLU A 205 8.70 17.45 14.98
C GLU A 205 9.42 18.63 15.62
N ARG A 206 9.01 19.08 16.83
CA ARG A 206 9.73 20.11 17.60
C ARG A 206 11.13 19.66 18.04
N ASP A 207 11.36 18.35 18.13
CA ASP A 207 12.68 17.78 18.33
C ASP A 207 13.31 17.47 16.96
N PRO A 208 14.41 18.15 16.57
CA PRO A 208 15.06 17.95 15.26
C PRO A 208 15.66 16.56 15.07
N GLN A 209 15.73 15.76 16.13
CA GLN A 209 16.08 14.35 16.00
C GLN A 209 14.95 13.48 15.43
N ASN A 210 13.72 13.99 15.37
CA ASN A 210 12.59 13.27 14.82
C ASN A 210 12.33 13.72 13.37
N VAL A 211 12.34 12.78 12.44
CA VAL A 211 11.98 13.02 11.04
C VAL A 211 10.67 12.32 10.74
N ILE A 212 9.63 13.09 10.43
CA ILE A 212 8.29 12.57 10.15
C ILE A 212 8.21 12.06 8.72
N LEU A 213 7.97 10.77 8.56
CA LEU A 213 7.80 10.11 7.26
C LEU A 213 6.31 9.87 7.00
N ASN A 214 5.61 10.94 6.62
CA ASN A 214 4.15 10.94 6.47
C ASN A 214 3.74 10.33 5.11
N GLN A 215 3.08 9.16 5.13
CA GLN A 215 2.62 8.48 3.92
C GLN A 215 1.57 9.26 3.11
N PHE A 216 0.83 10.19 3.74
CA PHE A 216 -0.25 10.94 3.10
C PHE A 216 0.25 12.12 2.26
N SER A 217 1.51 12.53 2.45
CA SER A 217 2.14 13.64 1.76
C SER A 217 3.46 13.31 1.07
N ALA A 218 4.00 12.10 1.28
CA ALA A 218 5.25 11.66 0.65
C ALA A 218 5.01 11.23 -0.80
N PHE A 219 5.41 12.06 -1.76
CA PHE A 219 5.26 11.74 -3.20
C PHE A 219 6.11 10.54 -3.65
N SER A 220 7.11 10.10 -2.88
CA SER A 220 7.78 8.82 -3.09
C SER A 220 6.84 7.63 -2.93
N ASN A 221 5.80 7.72 -2.07
CA ASN A 221 4.74 6.73 -1.96
C ASN A 221 3.88 6.66 -3.24
N TYR A 222 3.56 7.80 -3.85
CA TYR A 222 2.90 7.84 -5.16
C TYR A 222 3.79 7.20 -6.23
N LEU A 223 5.05 7.65 -6.35
CA LEU A 223 5.99 7.19 -7.38
C LEU A 223 6.22 5.68 -7.33
N ILE A 224 6.49 5.13 -6.13
CA ILE A 224 6.79 3.70 -6.01
C ILE A 224 5.59 2.82 -6.35
N HIS A 225 4.37 3.26 -6.02
CA HIS A 225 3.16 2.54 -6.40
C HIS A 225 2.80 2.74 -7.88
N TYR A 226 3.02 3.94 -8.44
CA TYR A 226 2.86 4.20 -9.86
C TYR A 226 3.68 3.17 -10.66
N ILE A 227 4.97 3.02 -10.35
CA ILE A 227 5.83 2.10 -11.10
C ILE A 227 5.69 0.64 -10.63
N CYS A 228 5.95 0.31 -9.37
CA CYS A 228 6.02 -1.09 -8.95
C CYS A 228 4.66 -1.78 -8.90
N THR A 229 3.61 -1.12 -8.38
CA THR A 229 2.27 -1.70 -8.35
C THR A 229 1.60 -1.62 -9.72
N GLY A 230 1.86 -0.56 -10.49
CA GLY A 230 1.35 -0.40 -11.85
C GLY A 230 1.87 -1.48 -12.79
N THR A 231 3.19 -1.71 -12.85
CA THR A 231 3.80 -2.76 -13.68
C THR A 231 3.38 -4.15 -13.23
N ALA A 232 3.31 -4.41 -11.92
CA ALA A 232 2.85 -5.69 -11.40
C ALA A 232 1.39 -5.98 -11.76
N ALA A 233 0.51 -4.98 -11.69
CA ALA A 233 -0.89 -5.10 -12.08
C ALA A 233 -1.04 -5.35 -13.59
N GLU A 234 -0.26 -4.66 -14.43
CA GLU A 234 -0.21 -4.89 -15.87
C GLU A 234 0.29 -6.30 -16.20
N HIS A 235 1.33 -6.77 -15.49
CA HIS A 235 1.90 -8.10 -15.71
C HIS A 235 0.93 -9.21 -15.28
N ALA A 236 0.29 -9.08 -14.12
CA ALA A 236 -0.75 -10.02 -13.67
C ALA A 236 -1.95 -10.07 -14.64
N PHE A 237 -2.39 -8.91 -15.14
CA PHE A 237 -3.40 -8.85 -16.20
C PHE A 237 -2.93 -9.57 -17.47
N THR A 238 -1.71 -9.31 -17.92
CA THR A 238 -1.15 -9.94 -19.14
C THR A 238 -1.06 -11.46 -19.00
N ALA A 239 -0.59 -11.94 -17.86
CA ALA A 239 -0.52 -13.37 -17.55
C ALA A 239 -1.92 -14.01 -17.51
N PHE A 240 -2.91 -13.34 -16.89
CA PHE A 240 -4.30 -13.81 -16.86
C PHE A 240 -4.96 -13.77 -18.24
N LYS A 241 -4.74 -12.69 -18.99
CA LYS A 241 -5.33 -12.50 -20.32
C LYS A 241 -4.87 -13.59 -21.31
N GLY A 242 -3.58 -13.97 -21.30
CA GLY A 242 -2.98 -14.84 -22.31
C GLY A 242 -3.23 -14.31 -23.73
N ASP A 243 -3.62 -15.23 -24.63
CA ASP A 243 -3.90 -14.91 -26.04
C ASP A 243 -5.34 -14.42 -26.31
N THR A 244 -6.12 -14.12 -25.25
CA THR A 244 -7.50 -13.64 -25.41
C THR A 244 -7.57 -12.14 -25.75
N ASN A 245 -8.71 -11.68 -26.28
CA ASN A 245 -8.96 -10.26 -26.59
C ASN A 245 -9.40 -9.43 -25.37
N ARG A 246 -9.21 -9.91 -24.17
CA ARG A 246 -9.55 -9.19 -22.93
C ARG A 246 -8.80 -7.86 -22.81
N ARG A 247 -9.49 -6.86 -22.28
CA ARG A 247 -8.90 -5.54 -21.99
C ARG A 247 -8.88 -5.25 -20.49
N LEU A 248 -7.92 -4.45 -20.07
CA LEU A 248 -7.84 -3.95 -18.71
C LEU A 248 -8.80 -2.78 -18.56
N ALA A 249 -10.03 -3.07 -18.10
CA ALA A 249 -11.13 -2.11 -18.10
C ALA A 249 -11.17 -1.25 -16.83
N GLY A 250 -10.80 -1.80 -15.66
CA GLY A 250 -10.86 -1.11 -14.38
C GLY A 250 -9.68 -1.43 -13.46
N PHE A 251 -9.26 -0.43 -12.69
CA PHE A 251 -8.39 -0.58 -11.54
C PHE A 251 -9.11 -0.04 -10.30
N VAL A 252 -9.27 -0.88 -9.29
CA VAL A 252 -9.99 -0.56 -8.05
C VAL A 252 -9.02 -0.56 -6.89
N SER A 253 -9.02 0.51 -6.11
CA SER A 253 -8.15 0.62 -4.94
C SER A 253 -8.79 1.41 -3.82
N ALA A 254 -8.83 0.82 -2.65
CA ALA A 254 -9.21 1.51 -1.43
C ALA A 254 -8.15 2.58 -1.08
N THR A 255 -8.66 3.74 -0.68
CA THR A 255 -7.86 4.91 -0.36
C THR A 255 -7.70 5.08 1.15
N GLY A 256 -6.51 4.72 1.67
CA GLY A 256 -5.99 5.26 2.92
C GLY A 256 -5.04 6.41 2.56
N SER A 257 -3.71 6.12 2.45
CA SER A 257 -2.75 7.14 1.99
C SER A 257 -2.88 7.52 0.52
N ALA A 258 -3.70 6.85 -0.27
CA ALA A 258 -3.82 6.99 -1.72
C ALA A 258 -2.54 6.65 -2.52
N GLY A 259 -1.56 5.95 -1.91
CA GLY A 259 -0.39 5.49 -2.64
C GLY A 259 -0.75 4.44 -3.69
N THR A 260 -1.46 3.39 -3.29
CA THR A 260 -1.78 2.25 -4.17
C THR A 260 -2.60 2.65 -5.41
N ILE A 261 -3.49 3.64 -5.29
CA ILE A 261 -4.31 4.10 -6.42
C ILE A 261 -3.47 4.76 -7.53
N ALA A 262 -2.23 5.18 -7.25
CA ALA A 262 -1.30 5.69 -8.25
C ALA A 262 -0.98 4.65 -9.34
N ALA A 263 -1.08 3.34 -9.04
CA ALA A 263 -1.02 2.29 -10.06
C ALA A 263 -2.13 2.46 -11.13
N GLY A 264 -3.28 3.01 -10.74
CA GLY A 264 -4.35 3.36 -11.67
C GLY A 264 -3.92 4.42 -12.68
N ASP A 265 -3.15 5.43 -12.28
CA ASP A 265 -2.62 6.46 -13.19
C ASP A 265 -1.70 5.82 -14.25
N TYR A 266 -0.81 4.90 -13.83
CA TYR A 266 0.03 4.12 -14.73
C TYR A 266 -0.80 3.32 -15.74
N LEU A 267 -1.79 2.56 -15.25
CA LEU A 267 -2.63 1.71 -16.08
C LEU A 267 -3.54 2.52 -17.00
N LYS A 268 -4.07 3.65 -16.54
CA LYS A 268 -4.90 4.54 -17.38
C LYS A 268 -4.11 5.17 -18.52
N LYS A 269 -2.88 5.61 -18.27
CA LYS A 269 -1.97 6.16 -19.30
C LYS A 269 -1.67 5.13 -20.41
N ARG A 270 -1.59 3.85 -20.08
CA ARG A 270 -1.22 2.77 -21.00
C ARG A 270 -2.39 2.06 -21.65
N HIS A 271 -3.49 1.89 -20.94
CA HIS A 271 -4.62 1.03 -21.35
C HIS A 271 -5.97 1.77 -21.39
N GLY A 272 -6.04 3.03 -20.97
CA GLY A 272 -7.30 3.75 -20.83
C GLY A 272 -8.19 3.20 -19.69
N THR A 273 -7.61 2.52 -18.73
CA THR A 273 -8.28 1.90 -17.58
C THR A 273 -9.06 2.92 -16.77
N ARG A 274 -10.29 2.59 -16.33
CA ARG A 274 -11.04 3.40 -15.37
C ARG A 274 -10.50 3.21 -13.97
N ILE A 275 -10.31 4.31 -13.24
CA ILE A 275 -9.80 4.31 -11.86
C ILE A 275 -10.96 4.48 -10.90
N ALA A 276 -11.15 3.51 -9.99
CA ALA A 276 -12.14 3.60 -8.92
C ALA A 276 -11.47 3.67 -7.54
N ALA A 277 -11.72 4.77 -6.84
CA ALA A 277 -11.34 4.96 -5.44
C ALA A 277 -12.41 4.35 -4.53
N VAL A 278 -11.99 3.58 -3.52
CA VAL A 278 -12.90 2.96 -2.56
C VAL A 278 -12.71 3.60 -1.19
N GLU A 279 -13.81 3.88 -0.50
CA GLU A 279 -13.82 4.34 0.89
C GLU A 279 -14.85 3.59 1.73
N ALA A 280 -14.73 3.67 3.04
CA ALA A 280 -15.72 3.14 3.97
C ALA A 280 -17.00 3.98 3.91
N LEU A 281 -18.15 3.32 3.80
CA LEU A 281 -19.45 4.01 3.79
C LEU A 281 -19.73 4.74 5.11
N GLU A 282 -19.14 4.28 6.21
CA GLU A 282 -19.20 4.88 7.53
C GLU A 282 -18.35 6.16 7.65
N CYS A 283 -17.38 6.35 6.71
CA CYS A 283 -16.58 7.56 6.59
C CYS A 283 -16.52 8.04 5.12
N PRO A 284 -17.65 8.53 4.56
CA PRO A 284 -17.81 8.77 3.14
C PRO A 284 -17.30 10.17 2.73
N THR A 285 -16.01 10.40 2.90
CA THR A 285 -15.37 11.71 2.68
C THR A 285 -15.49 12.18 1.24
N MET A 286 -15.25 11.29 0.28
CA MET A 286 -15.34 11.63 -1.16
C MET A 286 -16.78 11.61 -1.68
N LEU A 287 -17.59 10.65 -1.24
CA LEU A 287 -18.97 10.49 -1.70
C LEU A 287 -19.88 11.59 -1.20
N ASN A 288 -19.81 11.90 0.10
CA ASN A 288 -20.82 12.72 0.77
C ASN A 288 -20.23 13.89 1.56
N ASN A 289 -18.93 14.20 1.42
CA ASN A 289 -18.19 15.15 2.27
C ASN A 289 -18.39 14.81 3.77
N GLY A 290 -18.53 13.51 4.07
CA GLY A 290 -18.86 12.99 5.37
C GLY A 290 -17.63 12.61 6.20
N TYR A 291 -17.89 12.22 7.43
CA TYR A 291 -16.89 11.68 8.33
C TYR A 291 -17.55 10.69 9.30
N GLY A 292 -16.76 9.80 9.83
CA GLY A 292 -17.21 8.82 10.82
C GLY A 292 -16.10 7.85 11.16
N GLU A 293 -16.42 6.84 11.96
CA GLU A 293 -15.51 5.78 12.34
C GLU A 293 -15.92 4.48 11.66
N HIS A 294 -14.94 3.66 11.28
CA HIS A 294 -15.17 2.39 10.62
C HIS A 294 -14.10 1.38 11.02
N ASN A 295 -14.31 0.09 10.67
CA ASN A 295 -13.39 -1.01 10.94
C ASN A 295 -12.66 -1.54 9.70
N ILE A 296 -12.74 -0.89 8.55
CA ILE A 296 -11.94 -1.32 7.38
C ILE A 296 -10.50 -0.83 7.58
N GLN A 297 -9.72 -1.57 8.37
CA GLN A 297 -8.37 -1.15 8.76
C GLN A 297 -7.44 -1.07 7.56
N GLY A 298 -6.75 0.06 7.41
CA GLY A 298 -5.83 0.38 6.32
C GLY A 298 -6.37 1.31 5.24
N ILE A 299 -7.62 1.75 5.36
CA ILE A 299 -8.25 2.68 4.41
C ILE A 299 -9.09 3.75 5.13
N GLY A 300 -9.57 4.74 4.37
CA GLY A 300 -10.68 5.59 4.77
C GLY A 300 -10.32 6.60 5.85
N ASP A 301 -9.84 7.76 5.43
CA ASP A 301 -9.51 8.87 6.32
C ASP A 301 -10.55 9.98 6.21
N LYS A 302 -10.68 10.79 7.26
CA LYS A 302 -11.53 11.99 7.28
C LYS A 302 -10.96 13.15 6.45
N HIS A 303 -10.04 12.87 5.52
CA HIS A 303 -9.41 13.86 4.63
C HIS A 303 -8.97 13.24 3.30
N ILE A 304 -8.68 14.09 2.32
CA ILE A 304 -8.12 13.67 1.03
C ILE A 304 -6.59 13.73 1.11
N PRO A 305 -5.85 12.63 0.91
CA PRO A 305 -4.39 12.64 0.92
C PRO A 305 -3.79 13.61 -0.10
N LEU A 306 -2.66 14.25 0.26
CA LEU A 306 -1.95 15.16 -0.66
C LEU A 306 -1.51 14.46 -1.94
N ILE A 307 -1.15 13.19 -1.84
CA ILE A 307 -0.67 12.37 -2.94
C ILE A 307 -1.78 11.70 -3.76
N HIS A 308 -3.06 12.02 -3.51
CA HIS A 308 -4.17 11.51 -4.33
C HIS A 308 -4.36 12.37 -5.59
N ASN A 309 -4.19 11.75 -6.76
CA ASN A 309 -4.52 12.38 -8.05
C ASN A 309 -6.04 12.33 -8.30
N VAL A 310 -6.78 13.14 -7.54
CA VAL A 310 -8.25 13.19 -7.60
C VAL A 310 -8.75 13.55 -9.00
N MET A 311 -8.01 14.44 -9.70
CA MET A 311 -8.43 14.91 -11.03
C MET A 311 -8.38 13.81 -12.09
N ASN A 312 -7.66 12.71 -11.85
CA ASN A 312 -7.59 11.54 -12.72
C ASN A 312 -8.47 10.36 -12.27
N THR A 313 -9.10 10.44 -11.10
CA THR A 313 -10.03 9.43 -10.58
C THR A 313 -11.37 9.49 -11.33
N ASP A 314 -11.92 8.33 -11.73
CA ASP A 314 -13.14 8.25 -12.53
C ASP A 314 -14.39 7.95 -11.70
N VAL A 315 -14.24 7.10 -10.66
CA VAL A 315 -15.37 6.60 -9.87
C VAL A 315 -14.98 6.60 -8.39
N VAL A 316 -15.95 6.90 -7.53
CA VAL A 316 -15.83 6.68 -6.07
C VAL A 316 -16.88 5.66 -5.64
N ILE A 317 -16.48 4.71 -4.81
CA ILE A 317 -17.32 3.60 -4.37
C ILE A 317 -17.26 3.47 -2.85
N GLY A 318 -18.43 3.53 -2.20
CA GLY A 318 -18.57 3.25 -0.78
C GLY A 318 -18.85 1.76 -0.52
N VAL A 319 -18.09 1.19 0.42
CA VAL A 319 -18.28 -0.17 0.93
C VAL A 319 -18.42 -0.11 2.44
N SER A 320 -19.49 -0.70 3.00
CA SER A 320 -19.70 -0.74 4.45
C SER A 320 -18.71 -1.69 5.14
N ASP A 321 -18.20 -1.30 6.32
CA ASP A 321 -17.35 -2.14 7.16
C ASP A 321 -18.08 -3.41 7.61
N ARG A 322 -19.40 -3.34 7.81
CA ARG A 322 -20.23 -4.52 8.07
C ARG A 322 -20.07 -5.60 6.99
N VAL A 323 -20.02 -5.20 5.72
CA VAL A 323 -19.85 -6.14 4.60
C VAL A 323 -18.49 -6.80 4.67
N THR A 324 -17.43 -6.03 4.90
CA THR A 324 -16.07 -6.56 4.97
C THR A 324 -15.83 -7.46 6.18
N ASP A 325 -16.40 -7.13 7.34
CA ASP A 325 -16.32 -7.95 8.56
C ASP A 325 -17.07 -9.29 8.38
N GLN A 326 -18.24 -9.26 7.74
CA GLN A 326 -18.96 -10.48 7.39
C GLN A 326 -18.19 -11.35 6.41
N LEU A 327 -17.53 -10.76 5.40
CA LEU A 327 -16.67 -11.50 4.48
C LEU A 327 -15.42 -12.06 5.16
N ASN A 328 -14.85 -11.34 6.13
CA ASN A 328 -13.77 -11.84 6.95
C ASN A 328 -14.19 -13.09 7.76
N LEU A 329 -15.44 -13.15 8.26
CA LEU A 329 -16.01 -14.36 8.86
C LEU A 329 -16.23 -15.47 7.83
N LEU A 330 -16.84 -15.16 6.68
CA LEU A 330 -17.15 -16.15 5.65
C LEU A 330 -15.89 -16.87 5.15
N PHE A 331 -14.84 -16.12 4.80
CA PHE A 331 -13.61 -16.68 4.25
C PHE A 331 -12.65 -17.19 5.33
N GLY A 332 -12.69 -16.61 6.52
CA GLY A 332 -11.78 -16.92 7.61
C GLY A 332 -12.23 -18.04 8.57
N SER A 333 -13.54 -18.38 8.64
CA SER A 333 -14.05 -19.44 9.52
C SER A 333 -14.15 -20.81 8.84
N ASP A 334 -14.10 -21.88 9.64
CA ASP A 334 -14.28 -23.24 9.12
C ASP A 334 -15.67 -23.45 8.52
N ALA A 335 -16.71 -22.93 9.18
CA ALA A 335 -18.09 -23.04 8.68
C ALA A 335 -18.26 -22.35 7.33
N GLY A 336 -17.68 -21.16 7.17
CA GLY A 336 -17.70 -20.43 5.91
C GLY A 336 -16.94 -21.18 4.81
N ARG A 337 -15.71 -21.62 5.07
CA ARG A 337 -14.92 -22.40 4.09
C ARG A 337 -15.59 -23.69 3.69
N ASN A 338 -16.23 -24.41 4.64
CA ASN A 338 -16.99 -25.62 4.35
C ASN A 338 -18.22 -25.28 3.48
N TYR A 339 -18.98 -24.23 3.79
CA TYR A 339 -20.08 -23.77 2.95
C TYR A 339 -19.62 -23.49 1.51
N LEU A 340 -18.51 -22.78 1.34
CA LEU A 340 -17.98 -22.44 0.01
C LEU A 340 -17.59 -23.70 -0.79
N ARG A 341 -16.93 -24.66 -0.16
CA ARG A 341 -16.54 -25.91 -0.81
C ARG A 341 -17.74 -26.85 -1.07
N ASP A 342 -18.56 -27.08 -0.05
CA ASP A 342 -19.53 -28.16 -0.07
C ASP A 342 -20.86 -27.74 -0.73
N ARG A 343 -21.31 -26.50 -0.49
CA ARG A 343 -22.58 -25.99 -1.05
C ARG A 343 -22.37 -25.19 -2.33
N ARG A 344 -21.32 -24.35 -2.38
CA ARG A 344 -21.04 -23.53 -3.56
C ARG A 344 -20.17 -24.25 -4.59
N ARG A 345 -19.59 -25.41 -4.23
CA ARG A 345 -18.73 -26.21 -5.10
C ARG A 345 -17.54 -25.46 -5.65
N LEU A 346 -16.99 -24.52 -4.85
CA LEU A 346 -15.83 -23.77 -5.22
C LEU A 346 -14.57 -24.63 -5.05
N ASP A 347 -13.59 -24.34 -5.87
CA ASP A 347 -12.29 -24.99 -5.82
C ASP A 347 -11.61 -24.78 -4.46
N GLY A 348 -11.00 -25.83 -3.91
CA GLY A 348 -10.41 -25.81 -2.57
C GLY A 348 -9.17 -24.91 -2.48
N GLU A 349 -8.37 -24.79 -3.55
CA GLU A 349 -7.20 -23.90 -3.59
C GLU A 349 -7.66 -22.45 -3.59
N LEU A 350 -8.68 -22.12 -4.40
CA LEU A 350 -9.27 -20.78 -4.40
C LEU A 350 -9.83 -20.43 -3.01
N VAL A 351 -10.59 -21.33 -2.37
CA VAL A 351 -11.13 -21.09 -1.02
C VAL A 351 -10.00 -20.85 -0.01
N SER A 352 -8.92 -21.62 -0.10
CA SER A 352 -7.77 -21.48 0.79
C SER A 352 -7.01 -20.18 0.56
N SER A 353 -6.94 -19.69 -0.69
CA SER A 353 -6.23 -18.45 -1.04
C SER A 353 -6.87 -17.19 -0.46
N PHE A 354 -8.14 -17.23 -0.05
CA PHE A 354 -8.77 -16.10 0.65
C PHE A 354 -8.17 -15.80 2.03
N ALA A 355 -7.42 -16.73 2.61
CA ALA A 355 -6.62 -16.46 3.81
C ALA A 355 -5.54 -15.36 3.58
N ASP A 356 -5.13 -15.17 2.33
CA ASP A 356 -4.18 -14.14 1.92
C ASP A 356 -4.83 -12.76 1.67
N VAL A 357 -6.15 -12.65 1.88
CA VAL A 357 -6.94 -11.43 1.65
C VAL A 357 -7.37 -10.84 2.99
N GLY A 358 -6.88 -9.62 3.29
CA GLY A 358 -7.31 -8.87 4.46
C GLY A 358 -8.59 -8.06 4.23
N ILE A 359 -9.05 -7.36 5.26
CA ILE A 359 -10.36 -6.64 5.27
C ILE A 359 -10.46 -5.63 4.12
N SER A 360 -9.43 -4.83 3.87
CA SER A 360 -9.42 -3.87 2.76
C SER A 360 -9.42 -4.55 1.37
N GLY A 361 -8.86 -5.77 1.27
CA GLY A 361 -8.95 -6.60 0.07
C GLY A 361 -10.39 -7.03 -0.23
N PHE A 362 -11.17 -7.38 0.80
CA PHE A 362 -12.61 -7.65 0.63
C PHE A 362 -13.37 -6.39 0.19
N ALA A 363 -13.06 -5.22 0.74
CA ALA A 363 -13.62 -3.96 0.25
C ALA A 363 -13.36 -3.74 -1.23
N ASN A 364 -12.13 -3.99 -1.69
CA ASN A 364 -11.74 -3.89 -3.08
C ASN A 364 -12.48 -4.89 -3.99
N ILE A 365 -12.67 -6.12 -3.54
CA ILE A 365 -13.44 -7.13 -4.30
C ILE A 365 -14.90 -6.70 -4.44
N VAL A 366 -15.54 -6.28 -3.35
CA VAL A 366 -16.92 -5.78 -3.36
C VAL A 366 -17.07 -4.55 -4.27
N ALA A 367 -16.15 -3.60 -4.17
CA ALA A 367 -16.14 -2.42 -5.04
C ALA A 367 -15.93 -2.78 -6.51
N SER A 368 -15.10 -3.80 -6.81
CA SER A 368 -14.93 -4.32 -8.17
C SER A 368 -16.22 -4.92 -8.72
N ILE A 369 -17.00 -5.62 -7.89
CA ILE A 369 -18.33 -6.12 -8.25
C ILE A 369 -19.28 -4.96 -8.55
N LYS A 370 -19.31 -3.93 -7.68
CA LYS A 370 -20.12 -2.72 -7.89
C LYS A 370 -19.73 -2.00 -9.18
N LEU A 371 -18.42 -1.83 -9.43
CA LEU A 371 -17.91 -1.19 -10.65
C LEU A 371 -18.34 -1.96 -11.91
N ALA A 372 -18.19 -3.29 -11.90
CA ALA A 372 -18.58 -4.13 -13.03
C ALA A 372 -20.08 -4.03 -13.35
N LYS A 373 -20.93 -4.00 -12.32
CA LYS A 373 -22.38 -3.81 -12.47
C LYS A 373 -22.72 -2.41 -12.98
N GLN A 374 -22.10 -1.36 -12.43
CA GLN A 374 -22.35 0.04 -12.78
C GLN A 374 -21.98 0.34 -14.23
N LEU A 375 -20.80 -0.16 -14.67
CA LEU A 375 -20.28 0.10 -16.01
C LEU A 375 -20.65 -1.00 -17.02
N HIS A 376 -21.49 -1.95 -16.62
CA HIS A 376 -21.95 -3.07 -17.45
C HIS A 376 -20.82 -3.87 -18.10
N TYR A 377 -19.74 -4.14 -17.32
CA TYR A 377 -18.58 -4.87 -17.81
C TYR A 377 -18.93 -6.35 -18.12
N GLY A 378 -18.43 -6.81 -19.25
CA GLY A 378 -18.61 -8.18 -19.76
C GLY A 378 -17.40 -9.08 -19.49
N PRO A 379 -17.40 -10.30 -20.07
CA PRO A 379 -16.34 -11.30 -19.83
C PRO A 379 -14.96 -10.90 -20.39
N ASP A 380 -14.91 -9.92 -21.28
CA ASP A 380 -13.67 -9.40 -21.87
C ASP A 380 -13.12 -8.18 -21.10
N ASP A 381 -13.89 -7.65 -20.14
CA ASP A 381 -13.53 -6.49 -19.33
C ASP A 381 -12.91 -6.93 -18.00
N VAL A 382 -11.60 -6.91 -17.90
CA VAL A 382 -10.89 -7.32 -16.68
C VAL A 382 -10.76 -6.15 -15.72
N ILE A 383 -11.08 -6.38 -14.46
CA ILE A 383 -10.80 -5.46 -13.36
C ILE A 383 -9.59 -6.01 -12.59
N VAL A 384 -8.60 -5.15 -12.35
CA VAL A 384 -7.47 -5.48 -11.45
C VAL A 384 -7.62 -4.70 -10.16
N THR A 385 -7.35 -5.36 -9.05
CA THR A 385 -7.33 -4.77 -7.72
C THR A 385 -6.26 -5.40 -6.84
N VAL A 386 -6.16 -4.99 -5.58
CA VAL A 386 -5.13 -5.45 -4.65
C VAL A 386 -5.74 -5.94 -3.33
N ALA A 387 -5.23 -7.04 -2.81
CA ALA A 387 -5.31 -7.40 -1.40
C ALA A 387 -4.02 -6.90 -0.74
N THR A 388 -4.12 -5.85 0.04
CA THR A 388 -2.95 -5.10 0.54
C THR A 388 -2.18 -5.84 1.62
N ASP A 389 -2.86 -6.75 2.36
CA ASP A 389 -2.34 -7.52 3.47
C ASP A 389 -3.08 -8.86 3.62
N SER A 390 -2.74 -9.62 4.67
CA SER A 390 -3.27 -10.95 4.96
C SER A 390 -4.45 -10.92 5.92
N GLY A 391 -5.36 -11.87 5.78
CA GLY A 391 -6.45 -12.12 6.72
C GLY A 391 -5.98 -12.49 8.14
N SER A 392 -4.76 -13.00 8.29
CA SER A 392 -4.18 -13.33 9.61
C SER A 392 -3.94 -12.11 10.52
N LEU A 393 -4.00 -10.91 10.00
CA LEU A 393 -3.91 -9.67 10.77
C LEU A 393 -5.24 -9.28 11.47
N TYR A 394 -6.28 -10.07 11.28
CA TYR A 394 -7.65 -9.74 11.67
C TYR A 394 -8.35 -10.90 12.39
N ASP A 395 -7.59 -11.82 12.99
CA ASP A 395 -8.16 -12.96 13.73
C ASP A 395 -8.92 -12.46 14.98
N SER A 396 -8.35 -11.50 15.72
CA SER A 396 -9.02 -10.87 16.86
C SER A 396 -10.30 -10.13 16.45
N GLU A 397 -10.27 -9.36 15.37
CA GLU A 397 -11.43 -8.65 14.83
C GLU A 397 -12.54 -9.62 14.42
N ARG A 398 -12.18 -10.74 13.80
CA ARG A 398 -13.12 -11.81 13.40
C ARG A 398 -13.82 -12.42 14.61
N ASP A 399 -13.07 -12.71 15.68
CA ASP A 399 -13.61 -13.28 16.91
C ASP A 399 -14.53 -12.31 17.65
N ASP A 400 -14.15 -11.05 17.72
CA ASP A 400 -14.97 -9.99 18.32
C ASP A 400 -16.25 -9.77 17.52
N TYR A 401 -16.18 -9.70 16.21
CA TYR A 401 -17.36 -9.55 15.34
C TYR A 401 -18.30 -10.75 15.46
N ARG A 402 -17.76 -11.98 15.45
CA ARG A 402 -18.54 -13.22 15.67
C ARG A 402 -19.26 -13.19 17.01
N THR A 403 -18.58 -12.79 18.07
CA THR A 403 -19.16 -12.71 19.41
C THR A 403 -20.28 -11.68 19.48
N LYS A 404 -20.04 -10.48 18.93
CA LYS A 404 -20.96 -9.35 19.00
C LYS A 404 -22.21 -9.53 18.12
N HIS A 405 -22.07 -10.09 16.92
CA HIS A 405 -23.14 -10.10 15.92
C HIS A 405 -23.76 -11.48 15.67
N PHE A 406 -23.09 -12.56 16.07
CA PHE A 406 -23.55 -13.94 15.87
C PHE A 406 -23.62 -14.74 17.19
N GLY A 407 -23.59 -14.08 18.36
CA GLY A 407 -23.67 -14.74 19.65
C GLY A 407 -22.54 -15.75 19.92
N GLY A 408 -21.38 -15.57 19.27
CA GLY A 408 -20.21 -16.44 19.38
C GLY A 408 -20.22 -17.66 18.45
N SER A 409 -21.30 -17.89 17.68
CA SER A 409 -21.45 -19.02 16.76
C SER A 409 -21.70 -18.52 15.33
N PHE A 410 -20.94 -19.03 14.38
CA PHE A 410 -21.14 -18.76 12.95
C PHE A 410 -21.24 -20.11 12.23
N ASP A 411 -22.39 -20.40 11.68
CA ASP A 411 -22.71 -21.70 11.08
C ASP A 411 -22.91 -21.61 9.55
N GLU A 412 -23.31 -22.73 8.94
CA GLU A 412 -23.54 -22.83 7.50
C GLU A 412 -24.69 -21.94 7.01
N VAL A 413 -25.72 -21.71 7.84
CA VAL A 413 -26.85 -20.84 7.49
C VAL A 413 -26.36 -19.40 7.43
N ASN A 414 -25.64 -18.96 8.46
CA ASN A 414 -25.02 -17.63 8.49
C ASN A 414 -24.05 -17.43 7.30
N ALA A 415 -23.26 -18.46 6.96
CA ALA A 415 -22.37 -18.41 5.80
C ALA A 415 -23.15 -18.20 4.49
N GLY A 416 -24.28 -18.89 4.33
CA GLY A 416 -25.16 -18.74 3.17
C GLY A 416 -25.81 -17.35 3.07
N GLU A 417 -26.25 -16.79 4.18
CA GLU A 417 -26.81 -15.45 4.26
C GLU A 417 -25.76 -14.39 3.91
N VAL A 418 -24.55 -14.51 4.48
CA VAL A 418 -23.44 -13.60 4.18
C VAL A 418 -23.01 -13.69 2.72
N PHE A 419 -22.86 -14.90 2.17
CA PHE A 419 -22.53 -15.08 0.76
C PHE A 419 -23.57 -14.43 -0.16
N GLY A 420 -24.85 -14.62 0.13
CA GLY A 420 -25.95 -14.03 -0.62
C GLY A 420 -25.94 -12.50 -0.55
N SER A 421 -25.91 -11.95 0.64
CA SER A 421 -26.05 -10.50 0.87
C SER A 421 -24.79 -9.69 0.51
N CYS A 422 -23.61 -10.24 0.80
CA CYS A 422 -22.35 -9.49 0.67
C CYS A 422 -21.61 -9.71 -0.67
N LEU A 423 -22.03 -10.65 -1.50
CA LEU A 423 -21.40 -10.94 -2.80
C LEU A 423 -22.43 -10.91 -3.93
N THR A 424 -23.33 -11.90 -4.01
CA THR A 424 -24.18 -12.07 -5.19
C THR A 424 -25.29 -11.02 -5.32
N SER A 425 -25.82 -10.54 -4.20
CA SER A 425 -26.90 -9.51 -4.17
C SER A 425 -26.38 -8.08 -4.06
N ILE A 426 -25.07 -7.86 -4.07
CA ILE A 426 -24.49 -6.51 -4.01
C ILE A 426 -25.09 -5.65 -5.14
N ALA A 427 -25.66 -4.50 -4.75
CA ALA A 427 -26.23 -3.50 -5.66
C ALA A 427 -25.18 -2.43 -6.04
N THR A 428 -25.58 -1.50 -6.91
CA THR A 428 -24.74 -0.35 -7.32
C THR A 428 -24.96 0.90 -6.48
N ASP A 429 -25.53 0.73 -5.29
CA ASP A 429 -25.65 1.80 -4.32
C ASP A 429 -24.27 2.36 -3.92
N ASN A 430 -24.22 3.65 -3.60
CA ASN A 430 -22.98 4.32 -3.20
C ASN A 430 -21.84 4.21 -4.24
N VAL A 431 -22.19 4.25 -5.53
CA VAL A 431 -21.25 4.38 -6.65
C VAL A 431 -21.48 5.73 -7.31
N MET A 432 -20.43 6.53 -7.44
CA MET A 432 -20.47 7.87 -8.02
C MET A 432 -19.46 7.97 -9.17
N GLU A 433 -19.96 8.03 -10.40
CA GLU A 433 -19.12 8.38 -11.57
C GLU A 433 -18.83 9.87 -11.54
N LEU A 434 -17.54 10.23 -11.56
CA LEU A 434 -17.09 11.60 -11.33
C LEU A 434 -17.15 12.45 -12.60
N THR A 435 -17.92 13.54 -12.54
CA THR A 435 -17.78 14.66 -13.47
C THR A 435 -16.59 15.54 -13.08
N ASP A 436 -16.15 16.45 -13.96
CA ASP A 436 -15.09 17.41 -13.62
C ASP A 436 -15.45 18.30 -12.43
N GLN A 437 -16.72 18.66 -12.29
CA GLN A 437 -17.18 19.42 -11.13
C GLN A 437 -17.02 18.63 -9.84
N MET A 438 -17.41 17.36 -9.82
CA MET A 438 -17.27 16.48 -8.64
C MET A 438 -15.80 16.26 -8.27
N ARG A 439 -14.91 16.04 -9.26
CA ARG A 439 -13.47 15.95 -9.01
C ARG A 439 -12.93 17.22 -8.34
N ARG A 440 -13.33 18.40 -8.81
CA ARG A 440 -12.94 19.68 -8.20
C ARG A 440 -13.47 19.83 -6.77
N GLN A 441 -14.69 19.37 -6.50
CA GLN A 441 -15.26 19.38 -5.15
C GLN A 441 -14.45 18.51 -4.20
N ILE A 442 -14.16 17.27 -4.58
CA ILE A 442 -13.33 16.36 -3.79
C ILE A 442 -11.91 16.92 -3.61
N PHE A 443 -11.28 17.44 -4.67
CA PHE A 443 -9.97 18.07 -4.60
C PHE A 443 -9.94 19.21 -3.57
N ASN A 444 -10.97 20.07 -3.58
CA ASN A 444 -11.05 21.22 -2.68
C ASN A 444 -11.17 20.82 -1.20
N LEU A 445 -11.70 19.64 -0.86
CA LEU A 445 -11.69 19.16 0.53
C LEU A 445 -10.28 19.08 1.10
N GLY A 446 -9.29 18.74 0.27
CA GLY A 446 -7.89 18.69 0.68
C GLY A 446 -7.30 20.04 1.09
N TYR A 447 -7.88 21.16 0.66
CA TYR A 447 -7.41 22.51 1.02
C TYR A 447 -7.38 22.71 2.54
N TYR A 448 -8.44 22.32 3.22
CA TYR A 448 -8.57 22.56 4.67
C TYR A 448 -7.52 21.77 5.47
N THR A 449 -7.20 20.56 5.03
CA THR A 449 -6.15 19.77 5.68
C THR A 449 -4.76 20.28 5.32
N TRP A 450 -4.48 20.43 4.02
CA TRP A 450 -3.09 20.62 3.58
C TRP A 450 -2.64 22.08 3.65
N VAL A 451 -3.50 23.02 3.25
CA VAL A 451 -3.14 24.44 3.25
C VAL A 451 -3.35 25.05 4.65
N GLU A 452 -4.56 24.89 5.21
CA GLU A 452 -4.92 25.56 6.47
C GLU A 452 -4.26 24.92 7.70
N GLN A 453 -4.07 23.59 7.71
CA GLN A 453 -3.58 22.89 8.91
C GLN A 453 -2.13 22.41 8.78
N GLN A 454 -1.70 21.97 7.59
CA GLN A 454 -0.39 21.36 7.38
C GLN A 454 0.62 22.31 6.71
N GLY A 455 0.24 23.54 6.36
CA GLY A 455 1.14 24.57 5.86
C GLY A 455 1.66 24.38 4.43
N VAL A 456 0.96 23.57 3.61
CA VAL A 456 1.24 23.49 2.17
C VAL A 456 0.87 24.82 1.52
N SER A 457 1.74 25.38 0.69
CA SER A 457 1.43 26.62 -0.04
C SER A 457 0.24 26.42 -0.99
N VAL A 458 -0.55 27.46 -1.22
CA VAL A 458 -1.66 27.40 -2.20
C VAL A 458 -1.13 27.03 -3.58
N GLU A 459 0.04 27.53 -3.95
CA GLU A 459 0.68 27.22 -5.24
C GLU A 459 1.00 25.74 -5.37
N ASP A 460 1.65 25.13 -4.38
CA ASP A 460 1.97 23.69 -4.39
C ASP A 460 0.69 22.84 -4.35
N PHE A 461 -0.34 23.31 -3.63
CA PHE A 461 -1.63 22.63 -3.58
C PHE A 461 -2.30 22.62 -4.96
N GLU A 462 -2.37 23.78 -5.65
CA GLU A 462 -3.05 23.95 -6.94
C GLU A 462 -2.33 23.26 -8.10
N ARG A 463 -0.98 23.15 -8.08
CA ARG A 463 -0.22 22.43 -9.12
C ARG A 463 -0.70 21.00 -9.34
N ARG A 464 -1.22 20.33 -8.32
CA ARG A 464 -1.74 18.95 -8.38
C ARG A 464 -3.03 18.81 -9.20
N ARG A 465 -3.66 19.91 -9.64
CA ARG A 465 -4.80 19.84 -10.57
C ARG A 465 -4.38 19.42 -11.97
N SER A 466 -3.13 19.69 -12.34
CA SER A 466 -2.61 19.36 -13.65
C SER A 466 -2.05 17.95 -13.71
N GLN A 467 -2.42 17.16 -14.72
CA GLN A 467 -1.82 15.86 -14.97
C GLN A 467 -0.31 15.95 -15.21
N SER A 468 0.18 17.08 -15.77
CA SER A 468 1.62 17.29 -15.98
C SER A 468 2.43 17.32 -14.68
N PHE A 469 1.83 17.70 -13.54
CA PHE A 469 2.47 17.60 -12.24
C PHE A 469 2.75 16.14 -11.86
N TRP A 470 1.76 15.26 -12.04
CA TRP A 470 1.87 13.84 -11.71
C TRP A 470 2.77 13.09 -12.70
N ASP A 471 2.69 13.45 -13.98
CA ASP A 471 3.62 12.94 -15.00
C ASP A 471 5.07 13.34 -14.67
N GLY A 472 5.31 14.56 -14.22
CA GLY A 472 6.65 15.01 -13.79
C GLY A 472 7.21 14.21 -12.61
N ILE A 473 6.36 13.78 -11.66
CA ILE A 473 6.79 12.88 -10.58
C ILE A 473 7.16 11.50 -11.15
N ALA A 474 6.32 10.94 -12.03
CA ALA A 474 6.61 9.64 -12.65
C ALA A 474 7.87 9.68 -13.52
N ASP A 475 8.07 10.75 -14.28
CA ASP A 475 9.22 10.96 -15.17
C ASP A 475 10.55 11.17 -14.42
N SER A 476 10.52 11.52 -13.11
CA SER A 476 11.72 11.65 -12.26
C SER A 476 12.32 10.30 -11.79
N MET A 477 11.66 9.18 -12.09
CA MET A 477 12.10 7.86 -11.62
C MET A 477 13.55 7.51 -12.03
N PRO A 478 14.02 7.74 -13.28
CA PRO A 478 15.41 7.46 -13.64
C PRO A 478 16.44 8.27 -12.83
N GLU A 479 16.09 9.51 -12.42
CA GLU A 479 16.94 10.34 -11.60
C GLU A 479 17.06 9.79 -10.16
N TRP A 480 15.96 9.25 -9.62
CA TRP A 480 15.98 8.53 -8.35
C TRP A 480 16.84 7.27 -8.40
N ASP A 481 16.73 6.49 -9.46
CA ASP A 481 17.53 5.27 -9.63
C ASP A 481 19.01 5.61 -9.74
N ALA A 482 19.37 6.62 -10.53
CA ALA A 482 20.77 7.08 -10.65
C ALA A 482 21.32 7.56 -9.29
N LEU A 483 20.51 8.27 -8.49
CA LEU A 483 20.92 8.73 -7.16
C LEU A 483 21.12 7.59 -6.16
N ILE A 484 20.30 6.52 -6.26
CA ILE A 484 20.45 5.30 -5.44
C ILE A 484 21.72 4.54 -5.89
N GLU A 485 21.97 4.42 -7.18
CA GLU A 485 23.16 3.78 -7.72
C GLU A 485 24.46 4.50 -7.30
N ASP A 486 24.49 5.82 -7.38
CA ASP A 486 25.61 6.64 -6.89
C ASP A 486 25.85 6.45 -5.39
N PHE A 487 24.77 6.43 -4.60
CA PHE A 487 24.84 6.17 -3.17
C PHE A 487 25.43 4.78 -2.87
N ASN A 488 24.99 3.75 -3.57
CA ASN A 488 25.53 2.39 -3.45
C ASN A 488 27.00 2.31 -3.88
N ALA A 489 27.39 2.98 -4.98
CA ALA A 489 28.76 3.00 -5.48
C ALA A 489 29.72 3.67 -4.47
N GLU A 490 29.30 4.77 -3.85
CA GLU A 490 30.06 5.40 -2.77
C GLU A 490 30.13 4.49 -1.52
N ALA A 491 29.04 3.81 -1.17
CA ALA A 491 29.01 2.86 -0.04
C ALA A 491 29.95 1.66 -0.25
N SER A 492 30.07 1.16 -1.49
CA SER A 492 30.97 0.05 -1.82
C SER A 492 32.45 0.43 -1.97
N GLY A 493 32.79 1.74 -1.93
CA GLY A 493 34.15 2.23 -2.16
C GLY A 493 34.61 2.20 -3.63
N SER A 494 33.71 1.87 -4.57
CA SER A 494 34.04 1.75 -6.00
C SER A 494 34.46 3.09 -6.63
N ASN A 495 33.98 4.21 -6.11
CA ASN A 495 34.30 5.55 -6.60
C ASN A 495 35.69 6.05 -6.17
N GLU A 496 36.24 5.58 -5.05
CA GLU A 496 37.61 5.92 -4.64
C GLU A 496 38.66 5.35 -5.62
N ALA A 497 38.40 4.15 -6.16
CA ALA A 497 39.25 3.55 -7.16
C ALA A 497 39.23 4.31 -8.51
N ALA A 498 38.07 4.80 -8.93
CA ALA A 498 37.89 5.57 -10.17
C ALA A 498 38.46 7.01 -10.08
N SER A 499 38.34 7.67 -8.95
CA SER A 499 38.93 9.00 -8.72
C SER A 499 40.44 8.95 -8.56
N ALA A 500 40.97 7.92 -7.91
CA ALA A 500 42.43 7.70 -7.80
C ALA A 500 43.10 7.34 -9.15
N SER A 501 42.36 6.69 -10.07
CA SER A 501 42.80 6.43 -11.43
C SER A 501 42.83 7.68 -12.30
N LYS A 502 41.84 8.60 -12.16
CA LYS A 502 41.79 9.89 -12.88
C LYS A 502 42.81 10.92 -12.37
N ALA A 503 43.24 10.81 -11.13
CA ALA A 503 44.25 11.69 -10.56
C ALA A 503 45.69 11.25 -10.88
N ARG A 504 45.88 10.07 -11.46
CA ARG A 504 47.16 9.51 -11.88
C ARG A 504 47.39 9.47 -13.41
N SER A 505 46.38 9.92 -14.16
CA SER A 505 46.47 10.15 -15.61
C SER A 505 46.53 11.67 -15.92
#